data_367d4b34b6fcec97a2efc2cd3f55a76b
#
_entry.id   367d4b34b6fcec97a2efc2cd3f55a76b
#
_cell.length_a   1.000
_cell.length_b   1.000
_cell.length_c   1.000
_cell.angle_alpha   90.00
_cell.angle_beta   90.00
_cell.angle_gamma   90.00
#
_symmetry.space_group_name_H-M   'P 1'
#
loop_
_entity.id
_entity.type
_entity.pdbx_description
1 polymer ?
#
loop_
_entity_poly.entity_id
_entity_poly.type
_entity_poly.pdbx_seq_one_letter_code
_entity_poly.pdbx_strand_id
1 'polypeptide(L)'
;IDKCVLVGHSLGGGIALQFAYQFPERLDALGLISSGGLGTETSRVLKWTAMPGSGLVMATAFNNITLGAAEGLARRWARWRTPPAPLHETTLARLREIADPEHRAAFLATLRAVVDSSGQRVSAVERLPVLEQTDTLIIWGEHDHILPVAHGRTAHELLPRSRLVIFEHAGHEPHVDEPARTADLLAELMVRSAEGTP
;
A
#
# COMPACT_ATOMS: atom_id res chain seq x y z
N ILE A 1 4.87 -23.46 -10.03
CA ILE A 1 4.42 -23.22 -8.63
C ILE A 1 2.95 -23.60 -8.60
N ASP A 2 2.61 -24.60 -7.81
CA ASP A 2 1.22 -25.08 -7.70
C ASP A 2 0.42 -24.17 -6.74
N LYS A 3 0.98 -23.87 -5.57
CA LYS A 3 0.41 -22.95 -4.59
C LYS A 3 1.47 -21.96 -4.08
N CYS A 4 1.03 -20.86 -3.50
CA CYS A 4 1.91 -19.83 -2.93
C CYS A 4 1.28 -19.12 -1.73
N VAL A 5 2.14 -18.58 -0.88
CA VAL A 5 1.78 -17.51 0.05
C VAL A 5 1.90 -16.19 -0.72
N LEU A 6 0.80 -15.46 -0.81
CA LEU A 6 0.76 -14.21 -1.56
C LEU A 6 0.68 -13.02 -0.60
N VAL A 7 1.60 -12.08 -0.74
CA VAL A 7 1.64 -10.87 0.10
C VAL A 7 1.53 -9.63 -0.78
N GLY A 8 0.64 -8.71 -0.40
CA GLY A 8 0.46 -7.46 -1.14
C GLY A 8 0.31 -6.25 -0.24
N HIS A 9 0.97 -5.16 -0.62
CA HIS A 9 0.85 -3.85 0.02
C HIS A 9 0.04 -2.88 -0.85
N SER A 10 -0.86 -2.12 -0.25
CA SER A 10 -1.62 -1.05 -0.91
C SER A 10 -2.32 -1.57 -2.18
N LEU A 11 -2.02 -1.02 -3.35
CA LEU A 11 -2.51 -1.52 -4.64
C LEU A 11 -2.16 -3.00 -4.87
N GLY A 12 -0.95 -3.42 -4.48
CA GLY A 12 -0.53 -4.83 -4.54
C GLY A 12 -1.40 -5.75 -3.67
N GLY A 13 -1.94 -5.23 -2.57
CA GLY A 13 -2.93 -5.93 -1.75
C GLY A 13 -4.24 -6.15 -2.50
N GLY A 14 -4.73 -5.14 -3.23
CA GLY A 14 -5.89 -5.28 -4.12
C GLY A 14 -5.68 -6.31 -5.24
N ILE A 15 -4.47 -6.35 -5.82
CA ILE A 15 -4.09 -7.36 -6.82
C ILE A 15 -4.04 -8.75 -6.18
N ALA A 16 -3.47 -8.86 -4.97
CA ALA A 16 -3.42 -10.12 -4.23
C ALA A 16 -4.83 -10.65 -3.90
N LEU A 17 -5.73 -9.77 -3.49
CA LEU A 17 -7.15 -10.11 -3.29
C LEU A 17 -7.81 -10.58 -4.58
N GLN A 18 -7.56 -9.89 -5.69
CA GLN A 18 -8.11 -10.30 -6.99
C GLN A 18 -7.61 -11.69 -7.39
N PHE A 19 -6.33 -11.96 -7.25
CA PHE A 19 -5.78 -13.31 -7.48
C PHE A 19 -6.43 -14.33 -6.54
N ALA A 20 -6.51 -14.00 -5.26
CA ALA A 20 -7.02 -14.91 -4.23
C ALA A 20 -8.46 -15.38 -4.49
N TYR A 21 -9.39 -14.48 -4.85
CA TYR A 21 -10.77 -14.88 -5.13
C TYR A 21 -10.97 -15.46 -6.53
N GLN A 22 -10.06 -15.25 -7.47
CA GLN A 22 -10.11 -15.86 -8.79
C GLN A 22 -9.47 -17.25 -8.82
N PHE A 23 -8.47 -17.51 -7.99
CA PHE A 23 -7.68 -18.74 -7.97
C PHE A 23 -7.45 -19.21 -6.52
N PRO A 24 -8.51 -19.42 -5.72
CA PRO A 24 -8.36 -19.77 -4.30
C PRO A 24 -7.59 -21.07 -4.09
N GLU A 25 -7.68 -22.02 -5.03
CA GLU A 25 -6.94 -23.28 -5.02
C GLU A 25 -5.42 -23.13 -5.20
N ARG A 26 -4.97 -21.96 -5.67
CA ARG A 26 -3.55 -21.63 -5.86
C ARG A 26 -2.93 -20.91 -4.67
N LEU A 27 -3.70 -20.75 -3.59
CA LEU A 27 -3.30 -19.96 -2.44
C LEU A 27 -3.12 -20.86 -1.21
N ASP A 28 -1.94 -20.78 -0.58
CA ASP A 28 -1.69 -21.39 0.72
C ASP A 28 -2.07 -20.41 1.86
N ALA A 29 -1.69 -19.15 1.72
CA ALA A 29 -2.07 -18.08 2.66
C ALA A 29 -1.99 -16.69 2.01
N LEU A 30 -2.63 -15.70 2.63
CA LEU A 30 -2.72 -14.33 2.15
C LEU A 30 -2.20 -13.33 3.18
N GLY A 31 -1.28 -12.47 2.78
CA GLY A 31 -0.79 -11.32 3.54
C GLY A 31 -1.26 -10.00 2.94
N LEU A 32 -2.01 -9.20 3.68
CA LEU A 32 -2.53 -7.91 3.26
C LEU A 32 -1.95 -6.79 4.13
N ILE A 33 -1.17 -5.90 3.52
CA ILE A 33 -0.52 -4.79 4.22
C ILE A 33 -1.14 -3.49 3.72
N SER A 34 -1.89 -2.77 4.56
CA SER A 34 -2.59 -1.52 4.18
C SER A 34 -3.25 -1.64 2.80
N SER A 35 -4.03 -2.72 2.60
CA SER A 35 -4.49 -3.18 1.28
C SER A 35 -5.54 -2.28 0.66
N GLY A 36 -5.43 -2.00 -0.63
CA GLY A 36 -6.53 -1.52 -1.46
C GLY A 36 -7.60 -2.60 -1.66
N GLY A 37 -8.79 -2.17 -2.09
CA GLY A 37 -9.90 -3.06 -2.43
C GLY A 37 -10.73 -3.56 -1.23
N LEU A 38 -10.48 -3.07 -0.02
CA LEU A 38 -11.22 -3.44 1.20
C LEU A 38 -12.21 -2.36 1.67
N GLY A 39 -12.48 -1.37 0.83
CA GLY A 39 -13.43 -0.30 1.06
C GLY A 39 -13.39 0.70 -0.06
N THR A 40 -14.26 1.71 -0.01
CA THR A 40 -14.33 2.76 -1.04
C THR A 40 -13.55 4.00 -0.67
N GLU A 41 -13.32 4.25 0.61
CA GLU A 41 -12.66 5.45 1.09
C GLU A 41 -11.17 5.46 0.74
N THR A 42 -10.68 6.64 0.40
CA THR A 42 -9.26 6.89 0.20
C THR A 42 -8.93 8.37 0.41
N SER A 43 -7.66 8.71 0.54
CA SER A 43 -7.22 10.08 0.79
C SER A 43 -7.65 11.06 -0.30
N ARG A 44 -7.85 12.34 0.09
CA ARG A 44 -8.12 13.41 -0.86
C ARG A 44 -6.99 13.60 -1.87
N VAL A 45 -5.76 13.36 -1.43
CA VAL A 45 -4.56 13.46 -2.30
C VAL A 45 -4.64 12.42 -3.40
N LEU A 46 -5.00 11.17 -3.08
CA LEU A 46 -5.10 10.10 -4.07
C LEU A 46 -6.23 10.37 -5.07
N LYS A 47 -7.39 10.82 -4.60
CA LYS A 47 -8.52 11.24 -5.45
C LYS A 47 -8.11 12.37 -6.41
N TRP A 48 -7.43 13.40 -5.89
CA TRP A 48 -6.94 14.50 -6.72
C TRP A 48 -5.91 14.02 -7.75
N THR A 49 -4.99 13.15 -7.33
CA THR A 49 -3.95 12.60 -8.22
C THR A 49 -4.57 11.75 -9.35
N ALA A 50 -5.69 11.09 -9.11
CA ALA A 50 -6.41 10.35 -10.14
C ALA A 50 -7.12 11.25 -11.18
N MET A 51 -7.37 12.52 -10.88
CA MET A 51 -8.10 13.43 -11.78
C MET A 51 -7.35 13.69 -13.09
N PRO A 52 -8.09 13.95 -14.19
CA PRO A 52 -7.49 14.41 -15.45
C PRO A 52 -6.68 15.70 -15.22
N GLY A 53 -5.52 15.80 -15.86
CA GLY A 53 -4.64 16.98 -15.75
C GLY A 53 -3.65 16.94 -14.58
N SER A 54 -3.85 16.11 -13.56
CA SER A 54 -2.92 15.95 -12.44
C SER A 54 -1.50 15.60 -12.87
N GLY A 55 -1.36 14.82 -13.95
CA GLY A 55 -0.05 14.45 -14.51
C GLY A 55 0.78 15.65 -14.97
N LEU A 56 0.14 16.70 -15.52
CA LEU A 56 0.84 17.92 -15.90
C LEU A 56 1.32 18.69 -14.66
N VAL A 57 0.47 18.79 -13.63
CA VAL A 57 0.84 19.44 -12.38
C VAL A 57 1.97 18.68 -11.70
N MET A 58 1.91 17.35 -11.68
CA MET A 58 3.00 16.53 -11.14
C MET A 58 4.28 16.67 -11.95
N ALA A 59 4.20 16.75 -13.28
CA ALA A 59 5.36 16.95 -14.15
C ALA A 59 6.05 18.29 -13.91
N THR A 60 5.31 19.32 -13.60
CA THR A 60 5.87 20.65 -13.29
C THR A 60 6.38 20.74 -11.85
N ALA A 61 5.69 20.11 -10.90
CA ALA A 61 6.07 20.12 -9.49
C ALA A 61 7.22 19.15 -9.16
N PHE A 62 7.20 17.95 -9.76
CA PHE A 62 8.16 16.88 -9.49
C PHE A 62 8.93 16.55 -10.77
N ASN A 63 10.00 17.27 -11.01
CA ASN A 63 10.96 16.99 -12.07
C ASN A 63 12.39 17.17 -11.52
N ASN A 64 13.38 16.69 -12.24
CA ASN A 64 14.76 16.70 -11.80
C ASN A 64 15.30 18.11 -11.49
N ILE A 65 14.78 19.14 -12.16
CA ILE A 65 15.18 20.54 -11.95
C ILE A 65 14.62 21.03 -10.61
N THR A 66 13.32 20.85 -10.37
CA THR A 66 12.67 21.31 -9.14
C THR A 66 13.17 20.54 -7.92
N LEU A 67 13.37 19.23 -8.03
CA LEU A 67 13.93 18.41 -6.97
C LEU A 67 15.39 18.80 -6.67
N GLY A 68 16.21 18.99 -7.70
CA GLY A 68 17.60 19.44 -7.54
C GLY A 68 17.70 20.84 -6.93
N ALA A 69 16.81 21.76 -7.32
CA ALA A 69 16.75 23.10 -6.74
C ALA A 69 16.33 23.05 -5.25
N ALA A 70 15.33 22.23 -4.91
CA ALA A 70 14.89 22.04 -3.52
C ALA A 70 16.01 21.44 -2.65
N GLU A 71 16.71 20.43 -3.15
CA GLU A 71 17.87 19.84 -2.44
C GLU A 71 19.01 20.85 -2.28
N GLY A 72 19.28 21.67 -3.31
CA GLY A 72 20.29 22.73 -3.25
C GLY A 72 19.94 23.80 -2.21
N LEU A 73 18.67 24.20 -2.18
CA LEU A 73 18.17 25.18 -1.19
C LEU A 73 18.21 24.62 0.22
N ALA A 74 17.80 23.36 0.42
CA ALA A 74 17.88 22.68 1.72
C ALA A 74 19.32 22.59 2.24
N ARG A 75 20.28 22.22 1.37
CA ARG A 75 21.72 22.23 1.72
C ARG A 75 22.23 23.62 2.07
N ARG A 76 21.77 24.65 1.37
CA ARG A 76 22.15 26.04 1.68
C ARG A 76 21.56 26.51 2.99
N TRP A 77 20.32 26.14 3.30
CA TRP A 77 19.64 26.47 4.56
C TRP A 77 20.27 25.78 5.76
N ALA A 78 20.69 24.51 5.58
CA ALA A 78 21.38 23.74 6.62
C ALA A 78 22.70 24.37 7.11
N ARG A 79 23.28 25.31 6.34
CA ARG A 79 24.49 26.05 6.74
C ARG A 79 24.19 27.16 7.76
N TRP A 80 22.94 27.58 7.87
CA TRP A 80 22.55 28.76 8.65
C TRP A 80 21.57 28.46 9.79
N ARG A 81 20.87 27.31 9.72
CA ARG A 81 19.91 26.85 10.73
C ARG A 81 19.89 25.33 10.80
N THR A 82 19.41 24.80 11.93
CA THR A 82 19.10 23.35 12.04
C THR A 82 18.11 23.00 10.93
N PRO A 83 18.46 22.09 10.00
CA PRO A 83 17.54 21.71 8.93
C PRO A 83 16.31 21.03 9.54
N PRO A 84 15.13 21.17 8.91
CA PRO A 84 14.01 20.29 9.22
C PRO A 84 14.48 18.84 9.05
N ALA A 85 13.86 17.91 9.79
CA ALA A 85 14.20 16.49 9.69
C ALA A 85 14.30 16.07 8.20
N PRO A 86 15.37 15.40 7.79
CA PRO A 86 15.50 14.96 6.40
C PRO A 86 14.29 14.11 6.03
N LEU A 87 13.76 14.30 4.81
CA LEU A 87 12.78 13.37 4.28
C LEU A 87 13.40 11.96 4.29
N HIS A 88 12.62 10.99 4.70
CA HIS A 88 13.07 9.61 4.73
C HIS A 88 13.59 9.20 3.34
N GLU A 89 14.66 8.43 3.26
CA GLU A 89 15.30 8.07 1.98
C GLU A 89 14.31 7.41 1.01
N THR A 90 13.37 6.61 1.52
CA THR A 90 12.29 6.02 0.74
C THR A 90 11.36 7.06 0.11
N THR A 91 11.07 8.15 0.82
CA THR A 91 10.24 9.26 0.30
C THR A 91 10.95 9.98 -0.84
N LEU A 92 12.25 10.25 -0.68
CA LEU A 92 13.06 10.87 -1.74
C LEU A 92 13.19 9.98 -2.96
N ALA A 93 13.38 8.67 -2.78
CA ALA A 93 13.43 7.71 -3.88
C ALA A 93 12.11 7.73 -4.69
N ARG A 94 10.96 7.72 -4.03
CA ARG A 94 9.65 7.81 -4.67
C ARG A 94 9.41 9.12 -5.40
N LEU A 95 9.83 10.24 -4.82
CA LEU A 95 9.73 11.53 -5.51
C LEU A 95 10.56 11.55 -6.79
N ARG A 96 11.71 10.87 -6.80
CA ARG A 96 12.54 10.71 -8.00
C ARG A 96 11.89 9.78 -9.03
N GLU A 97 11.26 8.69 -8.60
CA GLU A 97 10.48 7.82 -9.49
C GLU A 97 9.31 8.59 -10.14
N ILE A 98 8.58 9.38 -9.37
CA ILE A 98 7.50 10.24 -9.90
C ILE A 98 8.04 11.35 -10.82
N ALA A 99 9.29 11.80 -10.63
CA ALA A 99 9.93 12.75 -11.51
C ALA A 99 10.19 12.18 -12.92
N ASP A 100 10.39 10.86 -13.02
CA ASP A 100 10.52 10.17 -14.30
C ASP A 100 9.18 10.15 -15.06
N PRO A 101 9.14 10.56 -16.34
CA PRO A 101 7.90 10.62 -17.11
C PRO A 101 7.22 9.27 -17.32
N GLU A 102 7.99 8.19 -17.54
CA GLU A 102 7.45 6.86 -17.81
C GLU A 102 6.87 6.24 -16.53
N HIS A 103 7.61 6.30 -15.42
CA HIS A 103 7.13 5.84 -14.12
C HIS A 103 5.89 6.62 -13.68
N ARG A 104 5.87 7.94 -13.84
CA ARG A 104 4.70 8.77 -13.56
C ARG A 104 3.50 8.40 -14.42
N ALA A 105 3.69 8.14 -15.71
CA ALA A 105 2.61 7.75 -16.62
C ALA A 105 2.03 6.38 -16.21
N ALA A 106 2.88 5.40 -15.90
CA ALA A 106 2.48 4.08 -15.43
C ALA A 106 1.71 4.17 -14.11
N PHE A 107 2.24 4.93 -13.13
CA PHE A 107 1.58 5.17 -11.85
C PHE A 107 0.19 5.78 -12.04
N LEU A 108 0.06 6.85 -12.83
CA LEU A 108 -1.22 7.52 -13.07
C LEU A 108 -2.21 6.65 -13.83
N ALA A 109 -1.75 5.85 -14.80
CA ALA A 109 -2.60 4.92 -15.53
C ALA A 109 -3.19 3.87 -14.58
N THR A 110 -2.36 3.28 -13.74
CA THR A 110 -2.77 2.28 -12.76
C THR A 110 -3.69 2.89 -11.70
N LEU A 111 -3.33 4.05 -11.15
CA LEU A 111 -4.15 4.73 -10.14
C LEU A 111 -5.55 5.04 -10.68
N ARG A 112 -5.66 5.60 -11.88
CA ARG A 112 -6.96 5.94 -12.52
C ARG A 112 -7.81 4.73 -12.88
N ALA A 113 -7.21 3.55 -13.01
CA ALA A 113 -7.96 2.32 -13.20
C ALA A 113 -8.73 1.90 -11.94
N VAL A 114 -8.21 2.25 -10.75
CA VAL A 114 -8.73 1.77 -9.46
C VAL A 114 -9.25 2.87 -8.53
N VAL A 115 -8.99 4.15 -8.81
CA VAL A 115 -9.43 5.32 -8.02
C VAL A 115 -10.02 6.39 -8.92
N ASP A 116 -11.10 7.03 -8.46
CA ASP A 116 -11.69 8.22 -9.07
C ASP A 116 -12.03 9.28 -8.00
N SER A 117 -12.84 10.27 -8.36
CA SER A 117 -13.27 11.34 -7.45
C SER A 117 -14.12 10.85 -6.27
N SER A 118 -14.80 9.71 -6.41
CA SER A 118 -15.62 9.10 -5.35
C SER A 118 -14.77 8.28 -4.37
N GLY A 119 -13.67 7.67 -4.84
CA GLY A 119 -12.77 6.83 -4.04
C GLY A 119 -12.23 5.64 -4.81
N GLN A 120 -12.07 4.51 -4.14
CA GLN A 120 -11.70 3.25 -4.78
C GLN A 120 -12.88 2.70 -5.60
N ARG A 121 -12.64 2.44 -6.88
CA ARG A 121 -13.62 1.91 -7.84
C ARG A 121 -13.80 0.40 -7.74
N VAL A 122 -12.78 -0.28 -7.22
CA VAL A 122 -12.72 -1.74 -7.12
C VAL A 122 -12.78 -2.11 -5.64
N SER A 123 -13.72 -2.97 -5.28
CA SER A 123 -13.85 -3.53 -3.94
C SER A 123 -13.94 -5.05 -4.02
N ALA A 124 -13.17 -5.73 -3.17
CA ALA A 124 -13.20 -7.17 -3.00
C ALA A 124 -14.10 -7.61 -1.82
N VAL A 125 -14.71 -6.67 -1.10
CA VAL A 125 -15.46 -6.95 0.14
C VAL A 125 -16.54 -8.02 -0.07
N GLU A 126 -17.32 -7.93 -1.14
CA GLU A 126 -18.36 -8.92 -1.47
C GLU A 126 -17.78 -10.29 -1.90
N ARG A 127 -16.48 -10.36 -2.20
CA ARG A 127 -15.76 -11.58 -2.59
C ARG A 127 -15.02 -12.25 -1.44
N LEU A 128 -14.85 -11.56 -0.31
CA LEU A 128 -14.13 -12.09 0.86
C LEU A 128 -14.67 -13.45 1.35
N PRO A 129 -15.97 -13.77 1.29
CA PRO A 129 -16.46 -15.09 1.69
C PRO A 129 -15.82 -16.27 0.92
N VAL A 130 -15.34 -16.05 -0.31
CA VAL A 130 -14.61 -17.09 -1.06
C VAL A 130 -13.30 -17.50 -0.35
N LEU A 131 -12.78 -16.60 0.49
CA LEU A 131 -11.51 -16.77 1.23
C LEU A 131 -11.71 -17.17 2.70
N GLU A 132 -12.91 -17.59 3.10
CA GLU A 132 -13.24 -17.93 4.49
C GLU A 132 -12.34 -19.03 5.09
N GLN A 133 -11.80 -19.93 4.24
CA GLN A 133 -10.90 -21.01 4.64
C GLN A 133 -9.41 -20.65 4.48
N THR A 134 -9.10 -19.47 3.95
CA THR A 134 -7.71 -19.04 3.71
C THR A 134 -7.12 -18.37 4.94
N ASP A 135 -5.98 -18.87 5.40
CA ASP A 135 -5.22 -18.20 6.47
C ASP A 135 -4.75 -16.83 5.97
N THR A 136 -5.28 -15.79 6.62
CA THR A 136 -5.04 -14.41 6.18
C THR A 136 -4.40 -13.59 7.30
N LEU A 137 -3.29 -12.91 7.00
CA LEU A 137 -2.68 -11.91 7.86
C LEU A 137 -3.00 -10.52 7.32
N ILE A 138 -3.59 -9.68 8.16
CA ILE A 138 -3.89 -8.28 7.84
C ILE A 138 -3.03 -7.41 8.73
N ILE A 139 -2.14 -6.61 8.13
CA ILE A 139 -1.30 -5.63 8.83
C ILE A 139 -1.73 -4.23 8.40
N TRP A 140 -1.91 -3.32 9.36
CA TRP A 140 -2.30 -1.94 9.08
C TRP A 140 -1.65 -0.96 10.03
N GLY A 141 -1.30 0.23 9.53
CA GLY A 141 -0.91 1.33 10.40
C GLY A 141 -2.12 2.08 10.96
N GLU A 142 -2.12 2.38 12.27
CA GLU A 142 -3.21 3.12 12.90
C GLU A 142 -3.35 4.55 12.32
N HIS A 143 -2.21 5.14 11.89
CA HIS A 143 -2.15 6.48 11.31
C HIS A 143 -2.09 6.47 9.79
N ASP A 144 -2.69 5.47 9.14
CA ASP A 144 -2.77 5.43 7.67
C ASP A 144 -3.70 6.54 7.15
N HIS A 145 -3.10 7.58 6.57
CA HIS A 145 -3.81 8.71 5.96
C HIS A 145 -4.16 8.49 4.48
N ILE A 146 -3.79 7.35 3.90
CA ILE A 146 -4.09 6.99 2.51
C ILE A 146 -5.32 6.10 2.44
N LEU A 147 -5.32 5.00 3.20
CA LEU A 147 -6.42 4.05 3.32
C LEU A 147 -6.79 3.86 4.79
N PRO A 148 -8.04 4.15 5.19
CA PRO A 148 -8.44 4.05 6.59
C PRO A 148 -8.24 2.65 7.18
N VAL A 149 -7.71 2.57 8.41
CA VAL A 149 -7.55 1.31 9.17
C VAL A 149 -8.88 0.57 9.37
N ALA A 150 -10.00 1.26 9.28
CA ALA A 150 -11.35 0.68 9.31
C ALA A 150 -11.55 -0.39 8.23
N HIS A 151 -10.91 -0.25 7.06
CA HIS A 151 -10.96 -1.27 6.00
C HIS A 151 -10.35 -2.61 6.46
N GLY A 152 -9.21 -2.56 7.17
CA GLY A 152 -8.59 -3.75 7.75
C GLY A 152 -9.46 -4.40 8.83
N ARG A 153 -10.13 -3.59 9.67
CA ARG A 153 -11.06 -4.07 10.70
C ARG A 153 -12.26 -4.78 10.08
N THR A 154 -12.92 -4.15 9.08
CA THR A 154 -14.04 -4.75 8.35
C THR A 154 -13.63 -6.05 7.64
N ALA A 155 -12.46 -6.08 7.02
CA ALA A 155 -11.98 -7.30 6.37
C ALA A 155 -11.75 -8.43 7.38
N HIS A 156 -11.20 -8.09 8.57
CA HIS A 156 -11.02 -9.06 9.65
C HIS A 156 -12.34 -9.64 10.17
N GLU A 157 -13.38 -8.81 10.31
CA GLU A 157 -14.71 -9.26 10.70
C GLU A 157 -15.34 -10.23 9.69
N LEU A 158 -15.02 -10.08 8.41
CA LEU A 158 -15.55 -10.90 7.31
C LEU A 158 -14.72 -12.16 7.01
N LEU A 159 -13.50 -12.26 7.53
CA LEU A 159 -12.58 -13.36 7.29
C LEU A 159 -12.31 -14.14 8.59
N PRO A 160 -13.00 -15.26 8.85
CA PRO A 160 -12.92 -16.01 10.12
C PRO A 160 -11.51 -16.52 10.45
N ARG A 161 -10.71 -16.81 9.43
CA ARG A 161 -9.33 -17.30 9.58
C ARG A 161 -8.30 -16.19 9.44
N SER A 162 -8.69 -14.94 9.63
CA SER A 162 -7.75 -13.83 9.59
C SER A 162 -7.20 -13.47 10.96
N ARG A 163 -5.99 -12.92 10.96
CA ARG A 163 -5.36 -12.22 12.09
C ARG A 163 -5.13 -10.78 11.68
N LEU A 164 -5.69 -9.84 12.44
CA LEU A 164 -5.44 -8.41 12.26
C LEU A 164 -4.37 -7.95 13.25
N VAL A 165 -3.35 -7.27 12.75
CA VAL A 165 -2.30 -6.62 13.54
C VAL A 165 -2.23 -5.15 13.16
N ILE A 166 -2.51 -4.28 14.12
CA ILE A 166 -2.43 -2.84 13.93
C ILE A 166 -1.11 -2.34 14.53
N PHE A 167 -0.37 -1.54 13.77
CA PHE A 167 0.86 -0.91 14.18
C PHE A 167 0.55 0.51 14.63
N GLU A 168 0.59 0.75 15.94
CA GLU A 168 0.12 1.98 16.59
C GLU A 168 0.86 3.24 16.13
N HIS A 169 2.13 3.12 15.74
CA HIS A 169 2.97 4.25 15.33
C HIS A 169 3.23 4.30 13.83
N ALA A 170 2.63 3.40 13.05
CA ALA A 170 2.84 3.33 11.61
C ALA A 170 1.76 4.06 10.80
N GLY A 171 2.16 4.53 9.62
CA GLY A 171 1.30 5.08 8.59
C GLY A 171 0.89 4.05 7.55
N HIS A 172 0.88 4.48 6.28
CA HIS A 172 0.49 3.62 5.14
C HIS A 172 1.49 2.50 4.84
N GLU A 173 2.67 2.54 5.44
CA GLU A 173 3.78 1.64 5.13
C GLU A 173 4.33 0.96 6.38
N PRO A 174 3.50 0.22 7.13
CA PRO A 174 3.94 -0.42 8.36
C PRO A 174 5.14 -1.35 8.18
N HIS A 175 5.32 -1.94 7.00
CA HIS A 175 6.48 -2.76 6.65
C HIS A 175 7.79 -1.97 6.50
N VAL A 176 7.71 -0.67 6.28
CA VAL A 176 8.86 0.25 6.25
C VAL A 176 9.11 0.84 7.63
N ASP A 177 8.02 1.16 8.35
CA ASP A 177 8.09 1.76 9.68
C ASP A 177 8.60 0.77 10.74
N GLU A 178 8.15 -0.49 10.68
CA GLU A 178 8.51 -1.58 11.60
C GLU A 178 8.91 -2.86 10.82
N PRO A 179 10.05 -2.86 10.10
CA PRO A 179 10.40 -3.95 9.17
C PRO A 179 10.64 -5.29 9.85
N ALA A 180 11.30 -5.32 11.01
CA ALA A 180 11.56 -6.55 11.76
C ALA A 180 10.25 -7.21 12.21
N ARG A 181 9.34 -6.45 12.81
CA ARG A 181 8.04 -6.95 13.25
C ARG A 181 7.19 -7.45 12.08
N THR A 182 7.24 -6.76 10.94
CA THR A 182 6.53 -7.21 9.74
C THR A 182 7.11 -8.52 9.22
N ALA A 183 8.44 -8.66 9.19
CA ALA A 183 9.10 -9.89 8.76
C ALA A 183 8.74 -11.08 9.66
N ASP A 184 8.73 -10.89 10.98
CA ASP A 184 8.34 -11.94 11.95
C ASP A 184 6.90 -12.40 11.71
N LEU A 185 5.96 -11.47 11.54
CA LEU A 185 4.55 -11.79 11.27
C LEU A 185 4.36 -12.56 9.95
N LEU A 186 5.10 -12.18 8.90
CA LEU A 186 5.06 -12.89 7.62
C LEU A 186 5.69 -14.27 7.73
N ALA A 187 6.77 -14.44 8.48
CA ALA A 187 7.37 -15.74 8.75
C ALA A 187 6.40 -16.65 9.52
N GLU A 188 5.70 -16.14 10.53
CA GLU A 188 4.65 -16.88 11.24
C GLU A 188 3.52 -17.32 10.30
N LEU A 189 3.08 -16.45 9.37
CA LEU A 189 2.08 -16.82 8.36
C LEU A 189 2.55 -17.97 7.48
N MET A 190 3.79 -17.92 7.02
CA MET A 190 4.38 -18.97 6.16
C MET A 190 4.50 -20.32 6.89
N VAL A 191 4.89 -20.32 8.17
CA VAL A 191 4.99 -21.54 8.99
C VAL A 191 3.60 -22.15 9.16
N ARG A 192 2.61 -21.35 9.55
CA ARG A 192 1.22 -21.82 9.75
C ARG A 192 0.62 -22.40 8.45
N SER A 193 0.88 -21.78 7.32
CA SER A 193 0.39 -22.30 6.04
C SER A 193 1.02 -23.65 5.68
N ALA A 194 2.28 -23.87 6.03
CA ALA A 194 2.97 -25.15 5.81
C ALA A 194 2.44 -26.27 6.71
N GLU A 195 2.06 -25.95 7.97
CA GLU A 195 1.50 -26.92 8.93
C GLU A 195 0.03 -27.27 8.64
N GLY A 196 -0.72 -26.39 7.99
CA GLY A 196 -2.13 -26.57 7.64
C GLY A 196 -2.39 -27.30 6.31
N THR A 197 -1.35 -27.69 5.58
CA THR A 197 -1.47 -28.46 4.34
C THR A 197 -1.55 -29.94 4.70
N PRO A 198 -2.69 -30.65 4.46
CA PRO A 198 -2.81 -32.09 4.70
C PRO A 198 -1.98 -32.91 3.72
#